data_53c816d8717eb6cdce5d5b2056faeb52
#
_entry.id   53c816d8717eb6cdce5d5b2056faeb52
#
_cell.length_a   1.000
_cell.length_b   1.000
_cell.length_c   1.000
_cell.angle_alpha   90.00
_cell.angle_beta   90.00
_cell.angle_gamma   90.00
#
_symmetry.space_group_name_H-M   'P 1'
#
loop_
_entity.id
_entity.type
_entity.pdbx_description
1 polymer ?
#
loop_
_entity_poly.entity_id
_entity_poly.type
_entity_poly.pdbx_seq_one_letter_code
_entity_poly.pdbx_strand_id
1 'polypeptide(L)'
;MRKLSMALLLIMCVIVSACGGGSNAGNANGGNSESGASAGTPASSESSSTEPDQNEKLIVYTNANSDGRGEWLIEKAKGAGFDIEIVGAGGADLTNRLIAEKNNPIADVVYGLNNMLYENLKKEDALAKFVPSWASDVEQGLNDPEGYYHGLVKQAILLGYNPNEFTAETAPKDWTDLYKNDAYKGKYEAPTLLGQNTPRLIVAGILTRFQDPNGDLGVSEEGWNEIQQLYDNGVGAVEGEDFYANLASGKTPLGALVSGTLQQKEEQYNVKAGIVSPEIGVPMVVEHAAIVNGTKKQATAERFVEWLGSSEVQGEFAAEFNAMPANTKAVEQANESVKELFTSLKPQDFDWAFIAENMDLWAEKIELEIMH
;
A
#
# COMPACT_ATOMS: atom_id res chain seq x y z
N MET A 1 5.02 49.37 18.49
CA MET A 1 4.76 50.33 17.39
C MET A 1 5.60 49.90 16.17
N ARG A 2 5.01 49.29 15.19
CA ARG A 2 5.29 49.38 13.75
C ARG A 2 4.36 48.41 13.04
N LYS A 3 3.35 49.01 12.43
CA LYS A 3 2.42 48.39 11.49
C LYS A 3 3.12 48.28 10.14
N LEU A 4 3.02 47.18 9.45
CA LEU A 4 3.22 47.13 8.00
C LEU A 4 2.23 46.15 7.36
N SER A 5 1.63 46.64 6.56
CA SER A 5 0.53 46.68 5.62
C SER A 5 0.50 45.48 4.67
N MET A 6 -0.70 45.04 4.48
CA MET A 6 -1.28 44.15 3.50
C MET A 6 -1.06 44.70 2.08
N ALA A 7 -0.66 43.83 1.16
CA ALA A 7 -0.82 44.09 -0.29
C ALA A 7 -1.49 42.90 -0.94
N LEU A 8 -2.76 43.11 -1.29
CA LEU A 8 -3.61 42.23 -2.06
C LEU A 8 -3.31 42.44 -3.53
N LEU A 9 -2.90 41.41 -4.27
CA LEU A 9 -2.76 41.48 -5.72
C LEU A 9 -3.84 40.59 -6.39
N LEU A 10 -4.87 41.28 -6.90
CA LEU A 10 -5.86 40.68 -7.78
C LEU A 10 -5.28 40.61 -9.20
N ILE A 11 -5.22 39.42 -9.79
CA ILE A 11 -4.97 39.25 -11.23
C ILE A 11 -6.24 38.74 -11.89
N MET A 12 -6.73 39.59 -12.77
CA MET A 12 -7.94 39.46 -13.57
C MET A 12 -7.57 38.73 -14.88
N CYS A 13 -8.10 37.51 -15.11
CA CYS A 13 -7.97 36.83 -16.40
C CYS A 13 -9.03 37.28 -17.38
N VAL A 14 -8.58 37.76 -18.52
CA VAL A 14 -9.41 38.17 -19.67
C VAL A 14 -9.64 36.94 -20.56
N ILE A 15 -10.92 36.67 -20.84
CA ILE A 15 -11.39 35.66 -21.78
C ILE A 15 -11.46 36.30 -23.15
N VAL A 16 -10.78 35.76 -24.16
CA VAL A 16 -10.97 36.11 -25.56
C VAL A 16 -11.59 34.93 -26.29
N SER A 17 -12.84 35.08 -26.69
CA SER A 17 -13.54 34.23 -27.64
C SER A 17 -13.25 34.71 -29.05
N ALA A 18 -12.87 33.79 -29.94
CA ALA A 18 -12.88 34.07 -31.38
C ALA A 18 -13.60 32.93 -32.11
N CYS A 19 -14.79 33.22 -32.59
CA CYS A 19 -15.51 32.48 -33.62
C CYS A 19 -14.97 32.83 -35.00
N GLY A 20 -14.85 31.84 -35.89
CA GLY A 20 -14.60 32.06 -37.32
C GLY A 20 -14.99 30.82 -38.11
N GLY A 21 -16.18 30.86 -38.70
CA GLY A 21 -16.73 29.85 -39.59
C GLY A 21 -16.28 30.08 -41.06
N GLY A 22 -16.42 29.03 -41.87
CA GLY A 22 -16.21 29.09 -43.31
C GLY A 22 -16.55 27.75 -43.97
N SER A 23 -17.81 27.68 -44.42
CA SER A 23 -18.31 26.65 -45.34
C SER A 23 -17.75 26.87 -46.76
N ASN A 24 -17.47 25.80 -47.52
CA ASN A 24 -17.93 25.77 -48.89
C ASN A 24 -18.03 24.33 -49.45
N ALA A 25 -19.10 24.18 -50.22
CA ALA A 25 -19.59 22.98 -50.84
C ALA A 25 -19.15 22.80 -52.31
N GLY A 26 -19.34 21.58 -52.78
CA GLY A 26 -19.53 21.24 -54.23
C GLY A 26 -18.30 20.63 -54.89
N ASN A 27 -18.40 19.55 -55.64
CA ASN A 27 -19.36 19.13 -56.63
C ASN A 27 -19.09 17.69 -57.07
N ALA A 28 -20.09 17.02 -57.53
CA ALA A 28 -20.13 15.67 -58.07
C ALA A 28 -19.61 15.60 -59.55
N ASN A 29 -19.13 14.40 -59.90
CA ASN A 29 -19.42 13.69 -61.19
C ASN A 29 -18.49 12.46 -61.24
N GLY A 30 -18.86 11.23 -61.44
CA GLY A 30 -19.68 10.63 -62.45
C GLY A 30 -18.82 9.85 -63.40
N GLY A 31 -18.88 8.51 -63.48
CA GLY A 31 -18.19 7.78 -64.56
C GLY A 31 -17.97 6.31 -64.28
N ASN A 32 -18.70 5.55 -64.85
CA ASN A 32 -19.09 4.16 -64.98
C ASN A 32 -18.00 3.21 -65.62
N SER A 33 -18.16 1.94 -65.40
CA SER A 33 -17.88 0.74 -66.26
C SER A 33 -16.56 -0.03 -65.98
N GLU A 34 -16.77 -1.22 -65.67
CA GLU A 34 -16.79 -2.58 -66.22
C GLU A 34 -15.69 -3.53 -65.78
N SER A 35 -16.21 -4.59 -65.23
CA SER A 35 -15.88 -6.04 -65.32
C SER A 35 -14.40 -6.47 -65.56
N GLY A 36 -13.97 -7.34 -64.66
CA GLY A 36 -12.82 -8.23 -64.85
C GLY A 36 -12.72 -9.26 -63.73
N ALA A 37 -13.31 -10.41 -63.93
CA ALA A 37 -13.17 -11.57 -63.03
C ALA A 37 -11.75 -12.15 -63.18
N SER A 38 -11.06 -12.32 -62.06
CA SER A 38 -9.90 -13.21 -61.97
C SER A 38 -9.84 -13.88 -60.62
N ALA A 39 -9.84 -15.20 -60.61
CA ALA A 39 -9.69 -16.03 -59.45
C ALA A 39 -8.32 -15.80 -58.79
N GLY A 40 -8.35 -15.44 -57.50
CA GLY A 40 -7.15 -15.27 -56.67
C GLY A 40 -7.23 -16.12 -55.44
N THR A 41 -6.27 -16.95 -55.26
CA THR A 41 -5.79 -17.77 -54.17
C THR A 41 -6.16 -17.26 -52.79
N PRO A 42 -6.53 -18.13 -51.81
CA PRO A 42 -6.75 -17.67 -50.43
C PRO A 42 -5.44 -17.18 -49.82
N ALA A 43 -5.40 -15.91 -49.48
CA ALA A 43 -4.34 -15.31 -48.67
C ALA A 43 -4.39 -15.97 -47.29
N SER A 44 -3.29 -16.60 -46.91
CA SER A 44 -2.97 -16.98 -45.56
C SER A 44 -3.09 -15.71 -44.69
N SER A 45 -3.95 -15.75 -43.70
CA SER A 45 -3.93 -14.79 -42.61
C SER A 45 -2.65 -15.03 -41.84
N GLU A 46 -1.60 -14.29 -42.14
CA GLU A 46 -0.49 -14.13 -41.25
C GLU A 46 -1.05 -13.43 -40.00
N SER A 47 -1.19 -14.21 -38.92
CA SER A 47 -1.29 -13.69 -37.57
C SER A 47 0.00 -12.92 -37.30
N SER A 48 -0.02 -11.61 -37.48
CA SER A 48 1.05 -10.76 -36.99
C SER A 48 1.04 -10.87 -35.49
N SER A 49 1.85 -11.75 -34.93
CA SER A 49 2.35 -11.62 -33.57
C SER A 49 3.19 -10.34 -33.55
N THR A 50 2.58 -9.23 -33.21
CA THR A 50 3.29 -8.00 -32.86
C THR A 50 4.10 -8.38 -31.62
N GLU A 51 5.43 -8.49 -31.77
CA GLU A 51 6.29 -8.50 -30.59
C GLU A 51 5.92 -7.29 -29.75
N PRO A 52 5.82 -7.42 -28.41
CA PRO A 52 5.49 -6.29 -27.53
C PRO A 52 6.51 -5.18 -27.79
N ASP A 53 6.02 -3.96 -28.03
CA ASP A 53 6.89 -2.80 -28.18
C ASP A 53 7.72 -2.61 -26.91
N GLN A 54 9.02 -2.83 -26.99
CA GLN A 54 9.94 -2.76 -25.83
C GLN A 54 10.05 -1.35 -25.25
N ASN A 55 9.50 -0.33 -25.93
CA ASN A 55 9.53 1.07 -25.51
C ASN A 55 8.16 1.57 -24.97
N GLU A 56 7.21 0.68 -24.76
CA GLU A 56 5.91 1.09 -24.26
C GLU A 56 5.98 1.49 -22.78
N LYS A 57 5.71 2.78 -22.51
CA LYS A 57 5.77 3.34 -21.15
C LYS A 57 4.67 2.81 -20.27
N LEU A 58 5.00 2.20 -19.13
CA LEU A 58 4.05 1.74 -18.11
C LEU A 58 3.74 2.85 -17.10
N ILE A 59 2.48 2.95 -16.71
CA ILE A 59 2.05 3.79 -15.58
C ILE A 59 1.87 2.89 -14.36
N VAL A 60 2.66 3.16 -13.31
CA VAL A 60 2.72 2.35 -12.11
C VAL A 60 2.19 3.15 -10.93
N TYR A 61 1.08 2.68 -10.34
CA TYR A 61 0.51 3.28 -9.13
C TYR A 61 1.11 2.64 -7.89
N THR A 62 1.51 3.46 -6.90
CA THR A 62 2.09 2.95 -5.65
C THR A 62 1.98 3.92 -4.49
N ASN A 63 1.85 3.38 -3.28
CA ASN A 63 2.04 4.13 -2.03
C ASN A 63 3.41 3.86 -1.37
N ALA A 64 4.29 3.11 -2.04
CA ALA A 64 5.60 2.68 -1.53
C ALA A 64 6.78 3.36 -2.26
N ASN A 65 6.63 4.65 -2.62
CA ASN A 65 7.63 5.40 -3.39
C ASN A 65 8.43 6.44 -2.58
N SER A 66 8.21 6.52 -1.26
CA SER A 66 8.96 7.43 -0.37
C SER A 66 10.41 6.97 -0.13
N ASP A 67 11.20 7.85 0.47
CA ASP A 67 12.55 7.56 0.97
C ASP A 67 13.52 6.99 -0.09
N GLY A 68 13.41 7.50 -1.33
CA GLY A 68 14.27 7.09 -2.46
C GLY A 68 13.82 5.82 -3.18
N ARG A 69 12.77 5.13 -2.71
CA ARG A 69 12.28 3.87 -3.30
C ARG A 69 11.75 4.06 -4.72
N GLY A 70 11.05 5.17 -4.97
CA GLY A 70 10.52 5.48 -6.30
C GLY A 70 11.62 5.71 -7.32
N GLU A 71 12.61 6.53 -6.99
CA GLU A 71 13.76 6.83 -7.81
C GLU A 71 14.59 5.57 -8.09
N TRP A 72 14.83 4.77 -7.06
CA TRP A 72 15.51 3.48 -7.19
C TRP A 72 14.79 2.56 -8.17
N LEU A 73 13.47 2.43 -8.06
CA LEU A 73 12.69 1.57 -8.94
C LEU A 73 12.73 2.04 -10.39
N ILE A 74 12.63 3.37 -10.64
CA ILE A 74 12.73 3.95 -11.99
C ILE A 74 14.10 3.65 -12.60
N GLU A 75 15.19 3.84 -11.83
CA GLU A 75 16.55 3.58 -12.31
C GLU A 75 16.76 2.09 -12.64
N LYS A 76 16.35 1.20 -11.74
CA LYS A 76 16.47 -0.25 -11.93
C LYS A 76 15.62 -0.75 -13.09
N ALA A 77 14.37 -0.31 -13.19
CA ALA A 77 13.47 -0.64 -14.30
C ALA A 77 14.06 -0.21 -15.65
N LYS A 78 14.63 1.00 -15.72
CA LYS A 78 15.31 1.49 -16.92
C LYS A 78 16.50 0.62 -17.29
N GLY A 79 17.29 0.19 -16.30
CA GLY A 79 18.41 -0.74 -16.51
C GLY A 79 17.98 -2.09 -17.06
N ALA A 80 16.77 -2.55 -16.70
CA ALA A 80 16.15 -3.77 -17.16
C ALA A 80 15.35 -3.62 -18.48
N GLY A 81 15.37 -2.41 -19.09
CA GLY A 81 14.70 -2.14 -20.38
C GLY A 81 13.22 -1.77 -20.26
N PHE A 82 12.75 -1.36 -19.10
CA PHE A 82 11.40 -0.82 -18.90
C PHE A 82 11.41 0.71 -18.84
N ASP A 83 10.47 1.35 -19.50
CA ASP A 83 10.13 2.77 -19.29
C ASP A 83 8.89 2.82 -18.37
N ILE A 84 9.05 3.39 -17.18
CA ILE A 84 7.96 3.48 -16.20
C ILE A 84 7.75 4.92 -15.74
N GLU A 85 6.50 5.24 -15.46
CA GLU A 85 6.09 6.46 -14.75
C GLU A 85 5.41 6.07 -13.45
N ILE A 86 5.93 6.55 -12.31
CA ILE A 86 5.36 6.30 -11.00
C ILE A 86 4.37 7.41 -10.65
N VAL A 87 3.17 7.01 -10.27
CA VAL A 87 2.15 7.87 -9.66
C VAL A 87 1.99 7.45 -8.21
N GLY A 88 2.53 8.27 -7.29
CA GLY A 88 2.48 8.04 -5.85
C GLY A 88 1.30 8.75 -5.20
N ALA A 89 0.55 8.05 -4.34
CA ALA A 89 -0.48 8.62 -3.47
C ALA A 89 -0.74 7.71 -2.27
N GLY A 90 -1.61 8.12 -1.33
CA GLY A 90 -2.05 7.29 -0.22
C GLY A 90 -2.76 6.02 -0.69
N GLY A 91 -2.65 4.93 0.06
CA GLY A 91 -3.19 3.63 -0.35
C GLY A 91 -4.70 3.67 -0.62
N ALA A 92 -5.48 4.33 0.25
CA ALA A 92 -6.92 4.50 0.06
C ALA A 92 -7.26 5.33 -1.20
N ASP A 93 -6.52 6.42 -1.43
CA ASP A 93 -6.71 7.27 -2.61
C ASP A 93 -6.44 6.52 -3.91
N LEU A 94 -5.34 5.72 -3.93
CA LEU A 94 -5.02 4.88 -5.10
C LEU A 94 -6.08 3.80 -5.32
N THR A 95 -6.57 3.17 -4.27
CA THR A 95 -7.63 2.16 -4.36
C THR A 95 -8.90 2.77 -4.94
N ASN A 96 -9.36 3.90 -4.40
CA ASN A 96 -10.53 4.62 -4.91
C ASN A 96 -10.35 5.05 -6.37
N ARG A 97 -9.16 5.52 -6.73
CA ARG A 97 -8.83 5.93 -8.08
C ARG A 97 -8.85 4.76 -9.06
N LEU A 98 -8.24 3.63 -8.71
CA LEU A 98 -8.24 2.40 -9.54
C LEU A 98 -9.67 1.90 -9.77
N ILE A 99 -10.52 1.92 -8.74
CA ILE A 99 -11.94 1.56 -8.85
C ILE A 99 -12.70 2.53 -9.77
N ALA A 100 -12.46 3.82 -9.63
CA ALA A 100 -13.09 4.83 -10.50
C ALA A 100 -12.66 4.71 -11.96
N GLU A 101 -11.41 4.34 -12.21
CA GLU A 101 -10.81 4.19 -13.54
C GLU A 101 -11.05 2.81 -14.18
N LYS A 102 -11.67 1.83 -13.49
CA LYS A 102 -11.73 0.41 -13.91
C LYS A 102 -12.30 0.16 -15.32
N ASN A 103 -13.15 1.04 -15.84
CA ASN A 103 -13.71 0.92 -17.19
C ASN A 103 -12.79 1.51 -18.29
N ASN A 104 -11.81 2.32 -17.92
CA ASN A 104 -10.80 2.87 -18.81
C ASN A 104 -9.53 3.14 -17.98
N PRO A 105 -8.78 2.10 -17.60
CA PRO A 105 -7.67 2.21 -16.68
C PRO A 105 -6.56 3.11 -17.23
N ILE A 106 -6.00 3.93 -16.35
CA ILE A 106 -4.84 4.76 -16.62
C ILE A 106 -3.58 4.02 -16.17
N ALA A 107 -3.61 3.40 -15.00
CA ALA A 107 -2.52 2.59 -14.52
C ALA A 107 -2.44 1.24 -15.23
N ASP A 108 -1.24 0.73 -15.39
CA ASP A 108 -0.97 -0.60 -15.95
C ASP A 108 -0.63 -1.61 -14.85
N VAL A 109 0.07 -1.14 -13.80
CA VAL A 109 0.49 -1.93 -12.64
C VAL A 109 0.22 -1.14 -11.38
N VAL A 110 -0.13 -1.83 -10.31
CA VAL A 110 -0.18 -1.30 -8.95
C VAL A 110 0.71 -2.14 -8.05
N TYR A 111 1.52 -1.49 -7.18
CA TYR A 111 2.31 -2.19 -6.16
C TYR A 111 2.39 -1.40 -4.85
N GLY A 112 2.74 -2.11 -3.77
CA GLY A 112 2.99 -1.52 -2.45
C GLY A 112 1.76 -1.43 -1.55
N LEU A 113 0.55 -1.57 -2.08
CA LEU A 113 -0.66 -1.64 -1.26
C LEU A 113 -0.67 -2.89 -0.39
N ASN A 114 -1.37 -2.84 0.73
CA ASN A 114 -1.50 -3.97 1.65
C ASN A 114 -2.62 -4.94 1.25
N ASN A 115 -2.70 -6.08 1.91
CA ASN A 115 -3.67 -7.14 1.70
C ASN A 115 -5.12 -6.63 1.62
N MET A 116 -5.54 -5.82 2.60
CA MET A 116 -6.90 -5.29 2.71
C MET A 116 -7.30 -4.48 1.46
N LEU A 117 -6.41 -3.62 0.96
CA LEU A 117 -6.67 -2.79 -0.21
C LEU A 117 -6.72 -3.62 -1.50
N TYR A 118 -5.91 -4.66 -1.60
CA TYR A 118 -5.97 -5.59 -2.74
C TYR A 118 -7.24 -6.45 -2.74
N GLU A 119 -7.76 -6.87 -1.59
CA GLU A 119 -9.05 -7.54 -1.51
C GLU A 119 -10.18 -6.63 -2.01
N ASN A 120 -10.16 -5.34 -1.66
CA ASN A 120 -11.12 -4.37 -2.19
C ASN A 120 -11.01 -4.21 -3.72
N LEU A 121 -9.80 -4.08 -4.27
CA LEU A 121 -9.57 -3.98 -5.71
C LEU A 121 -10.03 -5.26 -6.45
N LYS A 122 -9.78 -6.42 -5.87
CA LYS A 122 -10.21 -7.72 -6.42
C LYS A 122 -11.73 -7.82 -6.45
N LYS A 123 -12.41 -7.48 -5.36
CA LYS A 123 -13.89 -7.47 -5.24
C LYS A 123 -14.53 -6.55 -6.30
N GLU A 124 -13.88 -5.48 -6.67
CA GLU A 124 -14.33 -4.50 -7.65
C GLU A 124 -13.89 -4.80 -9.09
N ASP A 125 -13.33 -5.98 -9.36
CA ASP A 125 -12.83 -6.38 -10.68
C ASP A 125 -11.76 -5.42 -11.27
N ALA A 126 -11.01 -4.71 -10.41
CA ALA A 126 -9.99 -3.77 -10.83
C ALA A 126 -8.63 -4.41 -11.16
N LEU A 127 -8.46 -5.71 -10.89
CA LEU A 127 -7.20 -6.45 -11.07
C LEU A 127 -7.33 -7.52 -12.16
N ALA A 128 -6.28 -7.68 -12.96
CA ALA A 128 -6.16 -8.78 -13.91
C ALA A 128 -5.49 -10.00 -13.25
N LYS A 129 -5.92 -11.18 -13.66
CA LYS A 129 -5.31 -12.42 -13.18
C LYS A 129 -4.00 -12.69 -13.92
N PHE A 130 -2.91 -12.84 -13.16
CA PHE A 130 -1.59 -13.18 -13.67
C PHE A 130 -0.78 -13.85 -12.56
N VAL A 131 -0.17 -14.99 -12.83
CA VAL A 131 0.66 -15.72 -11.89
C VAL A 131 2.10 -15.70 -12.38
N PRO A 132 2.98 -14.87 -11.84
CA PRO A 132 4.38 -14.80 -12.25
C PRO A 132 5.14 -16.08 -11.83
N SER A 133 6.26 -16.36 -12.50
CA SER A 133 7.06 -17.56 -12.26
C SER A 133 7.62 -17.64 -10.82
N TRP A 134 7.91 -16.50 -10.22
CA TRP A 134 8.40 -16.40 -8.84
C TRP A 134 7.32 -16.55 -7.77
N ALA A 135 6.03 -16.61 -8.15
CA ALA A 135 4.95 -16.74 -7.16
C ALA A 135 5.09 -17.99 -6.28
N SER A 136 5.68 -19.07 -6.82
CA SER A 136 5.98 -20.29 -6.05
C SER A 136 7.12 -20.14 -5.04
N ASP A 137 7.92 -19.09 -5.14
CA ASP A 137 9.02 -18.79 -4.25
C ASP A 137 8.63 -17.85 -3.10
N VAL A 138 7.42 -17.31 -3.15
CA VAL A 138 6.83 -16.52 -2.07
C VAL A 138 6.42 -17.43 -0.92
N GLU A 139 6.62 -16.97 0.31
CA GLU A 139 6.20 -17.67 1.52
C GLU A 139 4.71 -18.02 1.45
N GLN A 140 4.39 -19.23 1.90
CA GLN A 140 3.01 -19.75 1.83
C GLN A 140 2.02 -18.83 2.55
N GLY A 141 0.90 -18.53 1.88
CA GLY A 141 -0.18 -17.69 2.42
C GLY A 141 0.00 -16.20 2.15
N LEU A 142 1.11 -15.76 1.52
CA LEU A 142 1.34 -14.35 1.23
C LEU A 142 0.93 -13.93 -0.19
N ASN A 143 0.55 -14.86 -1.05
CA ASN A 143 -0.06 -14.57 -2.36
C ASN A 143 -1.58 -14.71 -2.28
N ASP A 144 -2.28 -13.99 -3.15
CA ASP A 144 -3.68 -14.30 -3.41
C ASP A 144 -3.82 -15.73 -4.03
N PRO A 145 -4.61 -16.62 -3.42
CA PRO A 145 -4.75 -17.99 -3.92
C PRO A 145 -5.43 -18.07 -5.30
N GLU A 146 -6.12 -17.01 -5.71
CA GLU A 146 -6.76 -16.93 -7.02
C GLU A 146 -5.85 -16.32 -8.11
N GLY A 147 -4.70 -15.74 -7.73
CA GLY A 147 -3.66 -15.24 -8.62
C GLY A 147 -3.89 -13.84 -9.17
N TYR A 148 -4.52 -12.96 -8.40
CA TYR A 148 -4.70 -11.55 -8.76
C TYR A 148 -3.59 -10.65 -8.27
N TYR A 149 -2.99 -10.96 -7.11
CA TYR A 149 -1.89 -10.17 -6.53
C TYR A 149 -0.88 -11.06 -5.80
N HIS A 150 0.37 -10.61 -5.75
CA HIS A 150 1.49 -11.43 -5.27
C HIS A 150 2.39 -10.64 -4.34
N GLY A 151 2.83 -11.30 -3.25
CA GLY A 151 3.62 -10.68 -2.18
C GLY A 151 5.02 -10.28 -2.62
N LEU A 152 5.41 -9.06 -2.30
CA LEU A 152 6.75 -8.50 -2.52
C LEU A 152 7.51 -8.30 -1.21
N VAL A 153 6.94 -7.53 -0.27
CA VAL A 153 7.62 -7.11 0.95
C VAL A 153 6.72 -7.36 2.15
N LYS A 154 7.28 -7.94 3.21
CA LYS A 154 6.63 -8.12 4.51
C LYS A 154 6.87 -6.90 5.38
N GLN A 155 5.83 -6.40 6.01
CA GLN A 155 5.86 -5.30 6.99
C GLN A 155 5.20 -5.76 8.29
N ALA A 156 5.83 -5.50 9.43
CA ALA A 156 5.26 -5.78 10.74
C ALA A 156 4.90 -4.48 11.46
N ILE A 157 3.72 -4.43 12.07
CA ILE A 157 3.31 -3.36 12.97
C ILE A 157 3.63 -3.82 14.38
N LEU A 158 4.63 -3.19 14.95
CA LEU A 158 5.25 -3.57 16.20
C LEU A 158 4.74 -2.70 17.34
N LEU A 159 4.57 -3.27 18.52
CA LEU A 159 4.47 -2.50 19.75
C LEU A 159 5.89 -2.27 20.26
N GLY A 160 6.31 -1.01 20.29
CA GLY A 160 7.64 -0.60 20.75
C GLY A 160 7.60 0.09 22.12
N TYR A 161 8.73 0.08 22.79
CA TYR A 161 8.93 0.83 24.04
C TYR A 161 10.29 1.51 24.10
N ASN A 162 10.38 2.63 24.83
CA ASN A 162 11.62 3.29 25.13
C ASN A 162 12.38 2.51 26.23
N PRO A 163 13.61 2.02 25.97
CA PRO A 163 14.39 1.22 26.94
C PRO A 163 14.89 2.01 28.14
N ASN A 164 14.84 3.35 28.10
CA ASN A 164 15.14 4.18 29.26
C ASN A 164 13.98 4.26 30.28
N GLU A 165 12.74 3.93 29.84
CA GLU A 165 11.54 3.99 30.67
C GLU A 165 11.06 2.59 31.07
N PHE A 166 11.27 1.59 30.22
CA PHE A 166 10.84 0.21 30.41
C PHE A 166 11.96 -0.78 30.11
N THR A 167 11.97 -1.89 30.83
CA THR A 167 12.80 -3.05 30.49
C THR A 167 11.95 -4.13 29.83
N ALA A 168 12.58 -5.18 29.31
CA ALA A 168 11.86 -6.30 28.75
C ALA A 168 10.88 -6.97 29.74
N GLU A 169 11.17 -6.91 31.04
CA GLU A 169 10.32 -7.45 32.10
C GLU A 169 9.15 -6.51 32.47
N THR A 170 9.37 -5.18 32.37
CA THR A 170 8.38 -4.17 32.78
C THR A 170 7.58 -3.58 31.62
N ALA A 171 7.97 -3.85 30.38
CA ALA A 171 7.22 -3.46 29.19
C ALA A 171 5.92 -4.28 29.07
N PRO A 172 4.89 -3.74 28.39
CA PRO A 172 3.67 -4.50 28.07
C PRO A 172 4.02 -5.77 27.27
N LYS A 173 3.15 -6.78 27.31
CA LYS A 173 3.32 -8.02 26.55
C LYS A 173 2.36 -8.10 25.37
N ASP A 174 1.32 -7.27 25.37
CA ASP A 174 0.30 -7.19 24.33
C ASP A 174 -0.23 -5.76 24.21
N TRP A 175 -0.88 -5.44 23.09
CA TRP A 175 -1.58 -4.19 22.89
C TRP A 175 -2.64 -3.94 23.95
N THR A 176 -3.32 -4.99 24.40
CA THR A 176 -4.37 -4.89 25.42
C THR A 176 -3.85 -4.56 26.81
N ASP A 177 -2.58 -4.81 27.09
CA ASP A 177 -1.97 -4.42 28.37
C ASP A 177 -1.91 -2.89 28.54
N LEU A 178 -1.80 -2.15 27.43
CA LEU A 178 -1.63 -0.69 27.42
C LEU A 178 -2.73 0.04 28.20
N TYR A 179 -3.95 -0.49 28.16
CA TYR A 179 -5.10 0.12 28.82
C TYR A 179 -5.64 -0.69 30.03
N LYS A 180 -5.23 -1.96 30.15
CA LYS A 180 -5.61 -2.80 31.30
C LYS A 180 -4.72 -2.60 32.52
N ASN A 181 -3.48 -2.16 32.33
CA ASN A 181 -2.52 -1.95 33.40
C ASN A 181 -2.28 -0.44 33.60
N ASP A 182 -2.54 0.04 34.82
CA ASP A 182 -2.39 1.44 35.20
C ASP A 182 -0.95 1.98 35.01
N ALA A 183 0.04 1.09 34.97
CA ALA A 183 1.44 1.50 34.71
C ALA A 183 1.66 2.08 33.32
N TYR A 184 0.79 1.78 32.35
CA TYR A 184 0.93 2.19 30.93
C TYR A 184 -0.07 3.26 30.52
N LYS A 185 -1.13 3.50 31.28
CA LYS A 185 -2.15 4.50 30.97
C LYS A 185 -1.55 5.89 30.85
N GLY A 186 -1.89 6.61 29.77
CA GLY A 186 -1.35 7.92 29.44
C GLY A 186 0.11 7.92 28.95
N LYS A 187 0.72 6.73 28.74
CA LYS A 187 2.11 6.60 28.29
C LYS A 187 2.23 6.01 26.87
N TYR A 188 1.14 5.77 26.19
CA TYR A 188 1.15 5.28 24.82
C TYR A 188 0.36 6.19 23.89
N GLU A 189 0.77 6.22 22.62
CA GLU A 189 0.03 6.93 21.60
C GLU A 189 -1.12 6.04 21.12
N ALA A 190 -2.37 6.53 21.28
CA ALA A 190 -3.55 5.86 20.76
C ALA A 190 -3.64 6.04 19.23
N PRO A 191 -4.13 5.03 18.49
CA PRO A 191 -4.16 5.04 17.03
C PRO A 191 -5.29 5.91 16.45
N THR A 192 -5.29 7.23 16.72
CA THR A 192 -6.38 8.16 16.38
C THR A 192 -6.42 8.60 14.92
N LEU A 193 -5.33 8.44 14.16
CA LEU A 193 -5.29 8.85 12.75
C LEU A 193 -5.77 7.72 11.81
N LEU A 194 -7.06 7.36 11.90
CA LEU A 194 -7.65 6.21 11.18
C LEU A 194 -7.71 6.36 9.65
N GLY A 195 -7.33 7.50 9.09
CA GLY A 195 -7.03 7.66 7.67
C GLY A 195 -5.74 6.96 7.22
N GLN A 196 -4.87 6.55 8.17
CA GLN A 196 -3.61 5.89 7.91
C GLN A 196 -3.69 4.37 8.13
N ASN A 197 -2.81 3.61 7.45
CA ASN A 197 -2.82 2.14 7.54
C ASN A 197 -2.40 1.60 8.91
N THR A 198 -1.35 2.15 9.53
CA THR A 198 -0.82 1.64 10.81
C THR A 198 -1.86 1.69 11.93
N PRO A 199 -2.57 2.80 12.19
CA PRO A 199 -3.66 2.84 13.16
C PRO A 199 -4.77 1.82 12.87
N ARG A 200 -5.18 1.66 11.62
CA ARG A 200 -6.19 0.68 11.20
C ARG A 200 -5.76 -0.76 11.52
N LEU A 201 -4.49 -1.08 11.32
CA LEU A 201 -3.98 -2.43 11.59
C LEU A 201 -3.88 -2.73 13.09
N ILE A 202 -3.63 -1.73 13.93
CA ILE A 202 -3.68 -1.89 15.39
C ILE A 202 -5.11 -2.19 15.81
N VAL A 203 -6.08 -1.41 15.33
CA VAL A 203 -7.52 -1.63 15.58
C VAL A 203 -7.94 -3.02 15.11
N ALA A 204 -7.59 -3.40 13.87
CA ALA A 204 -7.86 -4.74 13.35
C ALA A 204 -7.23 -5.84 14.21
N GLY A 205 -5.98 -5.63 14.66
CA GLY A 205 -5.26 -6.56 15.54
C GLY A 205 -5.95 -6.81 16.88
N ILE A 206 -6.75 -5.87 17.36
CA ILE A 206 -7.56 -6.01 18.57
C ILE A 206 -8.94 -6.57 18.23
N LEU A 207 -9.70 -5.94 17.32
CA LEU A 207 -11.09 -6.30 17.03
C LEU A 207 -11.26 -7.72 16.48
N THR A 208 -10.32 -8.20 15.67
CA THR A 208 -10.36 -9.56 15.11
C THR A 208 -10.26 -10.66 16.16
N ARG A 209 -9.85 -10.34 17.38
CA ARG A 209 -9.87 -11.28 18.54
C ARG A 209 -11.27 -11.48 19.12
N PHE A 210 -12.21 -10.60 18.77
CA PHE A 210 -13.57 -10.51 19.32
C PHE A 210 -14.62 -10.63 18.23
N GLN A 211 -14.35 -11.41 17.17
CA GLN A 211 -15.32 -11.65 16.12
C GLN A 211 -16.59 -12.32 16.66
N ASP A 212 -17.74 -11.74 16.31
CA ASP A 212 -19.06 -12.29 16.61
C ASP A 212 -19.99 -12.01 15.41
N PRO A 213 -20.46 -13.06 14.70
CA PRO A 213 -21.37 -12.89 13.56
C PRO A 213 -22.69 -12.18 13.91
N ASN A 214 -23.08 -12.15 15.19
CA ASN A 214 -24.27 -11.46 15.69
C ASN A 214 -23.93 -10.10 16.33
N GLY A 215 -22.67 -9.78 16.45
CA GLY A 215 -22.18 -8.53 17.02
C GLY A 215 -22.30 -7.36 16.07
N ASP A 216 -22.16 -6.16 16.59
CA ASP A 216 -22.16 -4.94 15.81
C ASP A 216 -20.93 -4.89 14.90
N LEU A 217 -21.13 -4.72 13.60
CA LEU A 217 -20.09 -4.77 12.57
C LEU A 217 -19.20 -6.02 12.68
N GLY A 218 -19.81 -7.17 13.02
CA GLY A 218 -19.12 -8.46 13.15
C GLY A 218 -18.24 -8.61 14.40
N VAL A 219 -18.38 -7.73 15.40
CA VAL A 219 -17.56 -7.67 16.62
C VAL A 219 -18.47 -7.69 17.86
N SER A 220 -18.08 -8.45 18.87
CA SER A 220 -18.80 -8.52 20.16
C SER A 220 -18.75 -7.19 20.93
N GLU A 221 -19.68 -6.99 21.86
CA GLU A 221 -19.67 -5.85 22.79
C GLU A 221 -18.34 -5.75 23.56
N GLU A 222 -17.76 -6.90 23.94
CA GLU A 222 -16.45 -6.94 24.60
C GLU A 222 -15.36 -6.32 23.73
N GLY A 223 -15.31 -6.64 22.42
CA GLY A 223 -14.34 -6.08 21.48
C GLY A 223 -14.45 -4.56 21.37
N TRP A 224 -15.67 -4.02 21.31
CA TRP A 224 -15.90 -2.57 21.30
C TRP A 224 -15.50 -1.90 22.61
N ASN A 225 -15.73 -2.57 23.75
CA ASN A 225 -15.25 -2.08 25.05
C ASN A 225 -13.71 -2.06 25.15
N GLU A 226 -13.02 -3.03 24.55
CA GLU A 226 -11.54 -3.00 24.46
C GLU A 226 -11.05 -1.79 23.66
N ILE A 227 -11.69 -1.48 22.55
CA ILE A 227 -11.36 -0.28 21.74
C ILE A 227 -11.66 1.01 22.53
N GLN A 228 -12.80 1.10 23.19
CA GLN A 228 -13.11 2.25 24.05
C GLN A 228 -11.99 2.49 25.07
N GLN A 229 -11.55 1.45 25.77
CA GLN A 229 -10.48 1.57 26.76
C GLN A 229 -9.14 1.99 26.14
N LEU A 230 -8.83 1.52 24.91
CA LEU A 230 -7.62 1.91 24.19
C LEU A 230 -7.58 3.43 23.96
N TYR A 231 -8.70 4.02 23.58
CA TYR A 231 -8.77 5.47 23.34
C TYR A 231 -8.87 6.28 24.63
N ASP A 232 -9.64 5.82 25.62
CA ASP A 232 -9.82 6.53 26.90
C ASP A 232 -8.53 6.65 27.71
N ASN A 233 -7.61 5.72 27.57
CA ASN A 233 -6.39 5.64 28.38
C ASN A 233 -5.10 6.00 27.60
N GLY A 234 -5.19 6.29 26.30
CA GLY A 234 -4.06 6.67 25.47
C GLY A 234 -3.95 8.19 25.27
N VAL A 235 -2.85 8.60 24.67
CA VAL A 235 -2.65 9.98 24.18
C VAL A 235 -2.94 9.99 22.70
N GLY A 236 -3.79 10.89 22.25
CA GLY A 236 -4.11 11.00 20.81
C GLY A 236 -2.87 11.35 19.99
N ALA A 237 -2.73 10.71 18.83
CA ALA A 237 -1.70 11.05 17.87
C ALA A 237 -1.92 12.47 17.33
N VAL A 238 -0.84 13.21 17.11
CA VAL A 238 -0.86 14.56 16.53
C VAL A 238 -0.39 14.47 15.09
N GLU A 239 -1.20 14.97 14.17
CA GLU A 239 -0.85 14.93 12.75
C GLU A 239 0.47 15.69 12.49
N GLY A 240 1.37 15.05 11.76
CA GLY A 240 2.70 15.57 11.44
C GLY A 240 3.75 15.39 12.54
N GLU A 241 3.40 14.89 13.74
CA GLU A 241 4.39 14.46 14.72
C GLU A 241 4.98 13.08 14.37
N ASP A 242 6.29 12.96 14.57
CA ASP A 242 6.98 11.68 14.45
C ASP A 242 6.84 10.89 15.76
N PHE A 243 6.07 9.80 15.70
CA PHE A 243 5.90 8.94 16.88
C PHE A 243 7.23 8.47 17.45
N TYR A 244 8.22 8.15 16.61
CA TYR A 244 9.51 7.69 17.12
C TYR A 244 10.23 8.78 17.92
N ALA A 245 10.08 10.06 17.56
CA ALA A 245 10.59 11.18 18.35
C ALA A 245 9.91 11.23 19.73
N ASN A 246 8.60 11.03 19.79
CA ASN A 246 7.84 10.97 21.02
C ASN A 246 8.27 9.79 21.91
N LEU A 247 8.48 8.61 21.30
CA LEU A 247 9.02 7.43 21.99
C LEU A 247 10.43 7.71 22.53
N ALA A 248 11.35 8.17 21.68
CA ALA A 248 12.74 8.40 22.04
C ALA A 248 12.92 9.45 23.15
N SER A 249 12.10 10.51 23.15
CA SER A 249 12.11 11.55 24.18
C SER A 249 11.40 11.14 25.49
N GLY A 250 10.64 10.05 25.50
CA GLY A 250 9.81 9.62 26.63
C GLY A 250 8.49 10.37 26.76
N LYS A 251 8.08 11.20 25.78
CA LYS A 251 6.77 11.87 25.78
C LYS A 251 5.62 10.86 25.74
N THR A 252 5.69 9.90 24.81
CA THR A 252 4.84 8.71 24.75
C THR A 252 5.75 7.49 24.55
N PRO A 253 6.29 6.93 25.65
CA PRO A 253 7.34 5.91 25.57
C PRO A 253 6.89 4.53 25.09
N LEU A 254 5.62 4.38 24.75
CA LEU A 254 4.99 3.15 24.24
C LEU A 254 4.17 3.45 22.97
N GLY A 255 4.19 2.57 21.99
CA GLY A 255 3.28 2.68 20.84
C GLY A 255 3.77 1.95 19.58
N ALA A 256 3.17 2.30 18.46
CA ALA A 256 3.37 1.59 17.19
C ALA A 256 4.68 1.94 16.49
N LEU A 257 5.37 0.93 16.01
CA LEU A 257 6.52 1.07 15.11
C LEU A 257 6.26 0.25 13.84
N VAL A 258 6.83 0.68 12.73
CA VAL A 258 6.76 -0.04 11.45
C VAL A 258 8.14 -0.62 11.14
N SER A 259 8.20 -1.92 10.89
CA SER A 259 9.48 -2.62 10.68
C SER A 259 10.34 -2.02 9.56
N GLY A 260 9.71 -1.53 8.48
CA GLY A 260 10.42 -0.99 7.32
C GLY A 260 11.10 0.36 7.53
N THR A 261 10.81 1.07 8.63
CA THR A 261 11.46 2.34 8.99
C THR A 261 12.21 2.26 10.31
N LEU A 262 12.13 1.13 11.00
CA LEU A 262 12.64 0.96 12.37
C LEU A 262 14.12 1.35 12.47
N GLN A 263 14.99 0.71 11.69
CA GLN A 263 16.43 0.95 11.75
C GLN A 263 16.78 2.41 11.44
N GLN A 264 16.18 3.00 10.41
CA GLN A 264 16.40 4.41 10.05
C GLN A 264 16.04 5.34 11.21
N LYS A 265 14.92 5.07 11.90
CA LYS A 265 14.47 5.86 13.04
C LYS A 265 15.36 5.66 14.26
N GLU A 266 15.82 4.44 14.53
CA GLU A 266 16.80 4.15 15.60
C GLU A 266 18.10 4.95 15.41
N GLU A 267 18.60 5.00 14.18
CA GLU A 267 19.79 5.78 13.83
C GLU A 267 19.54 7.28 13.95
N GLN A 268 18.42 7.77 13.42
CA GLN A 268 18.04 9.19 13.45
C GLN A 268 17.94 9.75 14.86
N TYR A 269 17.32 9.01 15.77
CA TYR A 269 17.08 9.46 17.15
C TYR A 269 18.08 8.90 18.16
N ASN A 270 19.01 8.05 17.71
CA ASN A 270 20.01 7.39 18.55
C ASN A 270 19.40 6.68 19.79
N VAL A 271 18.24 6.07 19.59
CA VAL A 271 17.53 5.26 20.58
C VAL A 271 17.13 3.95 19.91
N LYS A 272 17.59 2.83 20.41
CA LYS A 272 17.16 1.51 19.94
C LYS A 272 15.92 1.10 20.72
N ALA A 273 14.76 1.03 20.05
CA ALA A 273 13.52 0.65 20.69
C ALA A 273 13.53 -0.81 21.16
N GLY A 274 12.92 -1.07 22.32
CA GLY A 274 12.56 -2.41 22.69
C GLY A 274 11.30 -2.85 21.94
N ILE A 275 11.27 -4.09 21.45
CA ILE A 275 10.14 -4.64 20.69
C ILE A 275 9.39 -5.66 21.52
N VAL A 276 8.08 -5.52 21.56
CA VAL A 276 7.17 -6.48 22.19
C VAL A 276 6.78 -7.55 21.16
N SER A 277 6.82 -8.81 21.56
CA SER A 277 6.36 -9.95 20.78
C SER A 277 5.13 -10.59 21.45
N PRO A 278 3.91 -10.14 21.11
CA PRO A 278 2.69 -10.69 21.69
C PRO A 278 2.55 -12.18 21.39
N GLU A 279 1.99 -12.94 22.32
CA GLU A 279 1.76 -14.39 22.15
C GLU A 279 0.82 -14.67 20.96
N ILE A 280 -0.19 -13.82 20.77
CA ILE A 280 -1.10 -13.90 19.62
C ILE A 280 -0.41 -13.61 18.28
N GLY A 281 0.71 -12.90 18.31
CA GLY A 281 1.45 -12.43 17.15
C GLY A 281 1.30 -10.93 16.92
N VAL A 282 2.03 -10.42 15.93
CA VAL A 282 2.00 -9.02 15.49
C VAL A 282 1.18 -8.88 14.22
N PRO A 283 0.45 -7.77 14.02
CA PRO A 283 -0.14 -7.47 12.73
C PRO A 283 0.97 -7.41 11.67
N MET A 284 0.89 -8.29 10.69
CA MET A 284 1.86 -8.37 9.61
C MET A 284 1.12 -8.19 8.28
N VAL A 285 1.51 -7.18 7.53
CA VAL A 285 0.99 -6.91 6.20
C VAL A 285 2.01 -7.27 5.15
N VAL A 286 1.54 -7.53 3.96
CA VAL A 286 2.38 -7.75 2.78
C VAL A 286 2.07 -6.66 1.78
N GLU A 287 3.11 -6.01 1.28
CA GLU A 287 3.03 -5.17 0.09
C GLU A 287 3.02 -6.08 -1.13
N HIS A 288 2.08 -5.90 -2.02
CA HIS A 288 1.91 -6.77 -3.19
C HIS A 288 2.11 -6.02 -4.49
N ALA A 289 2.18 -6.77 -5.58
CA ALA A 289 2.06 -6.28 -6.94
C ALA A 289 0.92 -6.96 -7.67
N ALA A 290 0.24 -6.21 -8.55
CA ALA A 290 -0.80 -6.70 -9.43
C ALA A 290 -0.83 -5.93 -10.75
N ILE A 291 -1.41 -6.55 -11.76
CA ILE A 291 -1.72 -5.92 -13.04
C ILE A 291 -3.12 -5.33 -12.97
N VAL A 292 -3.29 -4.12 -13.48
CA VAL A 292 -4.60 -3.47 -13.52
C VAL A 292 -5.45 -4.07 -14.64
N ASN A 293 -6.69 -4.45 -14.30
CA ASN A 293 -7.61 -5.06 -15.29
C ASN A 293 -7.97 -4.07 -16.40
N GLY A 294 -7.92 -4.54 -17.65
CA GLY A 294 -8.23 -3.71 -18.81
C GLY A 294 -7.08 -2.82 -19.30
N THR A 295 -5.87 -2.94 -18.73
CA THR A 295 -4.69 -2.29 -19.31
C THR A 295 -4.50 -2.71 -20.77
N LYS A 296 -4.11 -1.75 -21.62
CA LYS A 296 -3.83 -2.02 -23.04
C LYS A 296 -2.41 -2.55 -23.26
N LYS A 297 -1.60 -2.60 -22.19
CA LYS A 297 -0.18 -2.98 -22.21
C LYS A 297 0.06 -4.27 -21.42
N GLN A 298 -0.90 -5.20 -21.45
CA GLN A 298 -0.92 -6.44 -20.66
C GLN A 298 0.42 -7.18 -20.72
N ALA A 299 0.96 -7.43 -21.91
CA ALA A 299 2.20 -8.19 -22.07
C ALA A 299 3.44 -7.48 -21.46
N THR A 300 3.48 -6.15 -21.55
CA THR A 300 4.57 -5.36 -20.94
C THR A 300 4.40 -5.31 -19.41
N ALA A 301 3.17 -5.19 -18.90
CA ALA A 301 2.87 -5.24 -17.47
C ALA A 301 3.23 -6.61 -16.87
N GLU A 302 2.92 -7.72 -17.57
CA GLU A 302 3.31 -9.08 -17.13
C GLU A 302 4.83 -9.23 -17.03
N ARG A 303 5.58 -8.78 -18.04
CA ARG A 303 7.05 -8.80 -17.99
C ARG A 303 7.61 -7.93 -16.86
N PHE A 304 6.99 -6.77 -16.60
CA PHE A 304 7.41 -5.89 -15.53
C PHE A 304 7.15 -6.51 -14.16
N VAL A 305 5.97 -7.10 -13.92
CA VAL A 305 5.65 -7.80 -12.67
C VAL A 305 6.54 -9.04 -12.50
N GLU A 306 6.83 -9.78 -13.59
CA GLU A 306 7.79 -10.88 -13.57
C GLU A 306 9.18 -10.43 -13.11
N TRP A 307 9.67 -9.30 -13.61
CA TRP A 307 10.95 -8.73 -13.23
C TRP A 307 10.91 -8.17 -11.79
N LEU A 308 9.86 -7.40 -11.43
CA LEU A 308 9.76 -6.71 -10.14
C LEU A 308 9.83 -7.65 -8.95
N GLY A 309 9.17 -8.80 -9.01
CA GLY A 309 9.15 -9.78 -7.91
C GLY A 309 10.22 -10.86 -8.00
N SER A 310 11.13 -10.79 -8.95
CA SER A 310 12.26 -11.73 -9.05
C SER A 310 13.11 -11.69 -7.78
N SER A 311 13.76 -12.80 -7.46
CA SER A 311 14.63 -12.89 -6.26
C SER A 311 15.81 -11.92 -6.32
N GLU A 312 16.29 -11.57 -7.51
CA GLU A 312 17.36 -10.61 -7.72
C GLU A 312 16.91 -9.20 -7.34
N VAL A 313 15.81 -8.72 -7.92
CA VAL A 313 15.28 -7.38 -7.67
C VAL A 313 14.82 -7.22 -6.22
N GLN A 314 14.11 -8.22 -5.69
CA GLN A 314 13.66 -8.20 -4.30
C GLN A 314 14.81 -8.30 -3.30
N GLY A 315 15.89 -9.00 -3.62
CA GLY A 315 17.10 -9.05 -2.81
C GLY A 315 17.85 -7.73 -2.77
N GLU A 316 18.04 -7.08 -3.93
CA GLU A 316 18.64 -5.74 -4.01
C GLU A 316 17.80 -4.69 -3.25
N PHE A 317 16.47 -4.75 -3.41
CA PHE A 317 15.55 -3.86 -2.68
C PHE A 317 15.66 -4.09 -1.16
N ALA A 318 15.71 -5.35 -0.73
CA ALA A 318 15.83 -5.71 0.67
C ALA A 318 17.12 -5.19 1.32
N ALA A 319 18.24 -5.29 0.61
CA ALA A 319 19.54 -4.80 1.06
C ALA A 319 19.59 -3.25 1.15
N GLU A 320 19.01 -2.57 0.16
CA GLU A 320 19.02 -1.11 0.09
C GLU A 320 18.09 -0.45 1.12
N PHE A 321 16.87 -1.01 1.30
CA PHE A 321 15.82 -0.36 2.07
C PHE A 321 15.49 -1.06 3.40
N ASN A 322 16.34 -1.95 3.89
CA ASN A 322 16.08 -2.71 5.12
C ASN A 322 14.70 -3.39 5.11
N ALA A 323 14.32 -3.93 3.95
CA ALA A 323 13.04 -4.59 3.77
C ALA A 323 13.14 -6.11 3.99
N MET A 324 12.04 -6.74 4.39
CA MET A 324 11.93 -8.20 4.46
C MET A 324 11.19 -8.72 3.23
N PRO A 325 11.85 -9.36 2.26
CA PRO A 325 11.19 -9.83 1.06
C PRO A 325 10.22 -10.99 1.36
N ALA A 326 9.11 -11.04 0.63
CA ALA A 326 8.19 -12.17 0.65
C ALA A 326 8.73 -13.36 -0.16
N ASN A 327 9.57 -13.09 -1.16
CA ASN A 327 10.27 -14.11 -1.94
C ASN A 327 11.38 -14.75 -1.09
N THR A 328 11.23 -16.03 -0.77
CA THR A 328 12.14 -16.77 0.14
C THR A 328 13.56 -16.87 -0.38
N LYS A 329 13.77 -16.84 -1.71
CA LYS A 329 15.09 -16.85 -2.32
C LYS A 329 15.83 -15.52 -2.19
N ALA A 330 15.09 -14.42 -1.98
CA ALA A 330 15.65 -13.09 -1.79
C ALA A 330 16.06 -12.82 -0.32
N VAL A 331 15.55 -13.58 0.64
CA VAL A 331 15.76 -13.36 2.09
C VAL A 331 17.24 -13.34 2.47
N GLU A 332 18.08 -14.14 1.82
CA GLU A 332 19.53 -14.18 2.12
C GLU A 332 20.21 -12.81 1.91
N GLN A 333 19.70 -12.00 0.99
CA GLN A 333 20.23 -10.67 0.69
C GLN A 333 19.74 -9.57 1.65
N ALA A 334 18.67 -9.84 2.43
CA ALA A 334 18.18 -8.92 3.43
C ALA A 334 19.22 -8.71 4.55
N ASN A 335 19.23 -7.52 5.13
CA ASN A 335 20.13 -7.18 6.23
C ASN A 335 19.90 -8.08 7.45
N GLU A 336 20.99 -8.44 8.16
CA GLU A 336 20.92 -9.39 9.27
C GLU A 336 19.95 -8.93 10.37
N SER A 337 19.96 -7.63 10.71
CA SER A 337 19.03 -7.05 11.71
C SER A 337 17.55 -7.26 11.33
N VAL A 338 17.23 -7.20 10.05
CA VAL A 338 15.85 -7.43 9.54
C VAL A 338 15.50 -8.90 9.65
N LYS A 339 16.42 -9.81 9.28
CA LYS A 339 16.22 -11.26 9.41
C LYS A 339 16.03 -11.68 10.87
N GLU A 340 16.86 -11.16 11.78
CA GLU A 340 16.74 -11.41 13.22
C GLU A 340 15.40 -10.93 13.76
N LEU A 341 14.97 -9.70 13.38
CA LEU A 341 13.68 -9.16 13.76
C LEU A 341 12.55 -10.09 13.33
N PHE A 342 12.45 -10.39 12.03
CA PHE A 342 11.34 -11.20 11.52
C PHE A 342 11.36 -12.65 12.01
N THR A 343 12.53 -13.21 12.32
CA THR A 343 12.65 -14.54 12.95
C THR A 343 12.11 -14.53 14.38
N SER A 344 12.19 -13.40 15.08
CA SER A 344 11.70 -13.25 16.45
C SER A 344 10.19 -12.99 16.53
N LEU A 345 9.54 -12.66 15.40
CA LEU A 345 8.14 -12.30 15.35
C LEU A 345 7.27 -13.49 14.91
N LYS A 346 6.10 -13.57 15.49
CA LYS A 346 5.02 -14.45 15.04
C LYS A 346 3.96 -13.57 14.36
N PRO A 347 3.51 -13.85 13.13
CA PRO A 347 2.39 -13.13 12.54
C PRO A 347 1.10 -13.42 13.30
N GLN A 348 0.26 -12.41 13.50
CA GLN A 348 -1.12 -12.59 13.92
C GLN A 348 -1.92 -13.12 12.74
N ASP A 349 -2.73 -14.13 12.98
CA ASP A 349 -3.62 -14.69 11.95
C ASP A 349 -4.79 -13.74 11.67
N PHE A 350 -4.91 -13.29 10.42
CA PHE A 350 -5.92 -12.35 9.97
C PHE A 350 -6.80 -12.93 8.87
N ASP A 351 -8.11 -12.84 9.05
CA ASP A 351 -9.07 -12.94 7.95
C ASP A 351 -9.11 -11.58 7.21
N TRP A 352 -8.31 -11.47 6.15
CA TRP A 352 -8.20 -10.23 5.39
C TRP A 352 -9.48 -9.83 4.69
N ALA A 353 -10.31 -10.80 4.25
CA ALA A 353 -11.60 -10.52 3.64
C ALA A 353 -12.55 -9.88 4.64
N PHE A 354 -12.61 -10.43 5.86
CA PHE A 354 -13.40 -9.86 6.95
C PHE A 354 -12.93 -8.46 7.36
N ILE A 355 -11.61 -8.25 7.45
CA ILE A 355 -11.04 -6.93 7.77
C ILE A 355 -11.37 -5.92 6.65
N ALA A 356 -11.19 -6.30 5.38
CA ALA A 356 -11.46 -5.43 4.24
C ALA A 356 -12.95 -5.01 4.16
N GLU A 357 -13.86 -5.92 4.51
CA GLU A 357 -15.31 -5.63 4.53
C GLU A 357 -15.71 -4.64 5.63
N ASN A 358 -15.04 -4.69 6.79
CA ASN A 358 -15.50 -3.97 7.98
C ASN A 358 -14.63 -2.77 8.35
N MET A 359 -13.39 -2.64 7.86
CA MET A 359 -12.42 -1.67 8.37
C MET A 359 -12.88 -0.21 8.26
N ASP A 360 -13.52 0.17 7.15
CA ASP A 360 -14.02 1.53 6.99
C ASP A 360 -15.18 1.81 7.94
N LEU A 361 -16.07 0.84 8.15
CA LEU A 361 -17.18 0.93 9.10
C LEU A 361 -16.67 0.98 10.56
N TRP A 362 -15.64 0.20 10.88
CA TRP A 362 -14.98 0.28 12.19
C TRP A 362 -14.34 1.65 12.43
N ALA A 363 -13.63 2.17 11.43
CA ALA A 363 -13.02 3.49 11.52
C ALA A 363 -14.08 4.59 11.73
N GLU A 364 -15.16 4.59 10.95
CA GLU A 364 -16.26 5.53 11.09
C GLU A 364 -16.90 5.45 12.48
N LYS A 365 -17.20 4.24 12.97
CA LYS A 365 -17.78 4.06 14.31
C LYS A 365 -16.84 4.58 15.40
N ILE A 366 -15.54 4.31 15.31
CA ILE A 366 -14.56 4.79 16.28
C ILE A 366 -14.50 6.30 16.27
N GLU A 367 -14.42 6.92 15.08
CA GLU A 367 -14.35 8.38 14.93
C GLU A 367 -15.61 9.09 15.44
N LEU A 368 -16.79 8.51 15.22
CA LEU A 368 -18.07 9.14 15.58
C LEU A 368 -18.56 8.85 17.00
N GLU A 369 -18.25 7.69 17.55
CA GLU A 369 -18.85 7.22 18.80
C GLU A 369 -17.84 7.03 19.95
N ILE A 370 -16.54 6.84 19.66
CA ILE A 370 -15.53 6.47 20.65
C ILE A 370 -14.50 7.57 20.88
N MET A 371 -13.99 8.18 19.81
CA MET A 371 -13.04 9.30 19.94
C MET A 371 -13.80 10.58 20.30
N HIS A 372 -13.51 11.17 21.47
CA HIS A 372 -14.14 12.39 21.99
C HIS A 372 -13.18 13.58 21.98
#